data_c745f496b6e660aa2a7bbd2326287e35
#
_entry.id   c745f496b6e660aa2a7bbd2326287e35
#
_cell.length_a   1.000
_cell.length_b   1.000
_cell.length_c   1.000
_cell.angle_alpha   90.00
_cell.angle_beta   90.00
_cell.angle_gamma   90.00
#
_symmetry.space_group_name_H-M   'P 1'
#
loop_
_entity.id
_entity.type
_entity.pdbx_description
1 polymer ?
#
loop_
_entity_poly.entity_id
_entity_poly.type
_entity_poly.pdbx_seq_one_letter_code
_entity_poly.pdbx_strand_id
1 'polypeptide(L)'
;MRLIISFLLLFVLNSAFAQESNVMNEKEYLLLQEKIRLNFNANVDSALVYASQMARSKNYKHLAFANGSMTAMFQLKGDSKKSKESYKAALQYLEKIPDSKEKTQLKSYIYNYGGLAETYRGNYGKALEIYQEGMKLSLQINDVKQLVKFKMNIALVNEAVGNYQLSIKNVKQIDRFVDANESVFTKDQFLNLKSNLNRSLASSYESYFMKNSSKRHLLDSAEYYYKKTINYSQNFASNKIVAKLSLGNVYNWKGDYKNAEKTYYDVVFLSSQNNQKDILCVANYNLGDIYFTTKKYDKALVFFKKCDSISAITNANAIDYLKSNYYQAKIYNIQNKPELAYKHSRIYLDNYEKFEEKLSAEALEVNYKQGVHNLTDEMVTIEERYKNEVLINRGLKIFYVLVFVSVVFLLIKNIRDKNKAHKKMNALIEEFKANIEKKNNNELVELQPEIEEEVLELGEAQLKKENIPLSIDEAKENKIVEKLLALESKLEYLNADFTLPYVAKKIKTNTTYLSYVVNKRFGKSFGEYSNELKINYVINEMITNHMYRKYSTQAIAESVGFKNAVSFAKSFRKRTGVSPAQFANNI
;
A
#
# COMPACT_ATOMS: atom_id res chain seq x y z
N MET A 1 86.82 -10.46 -26.27
CA MET A 1 85.89 -11.54 -25.85
C MET A 1 85.43 -11.40 -24.43
N ARG A 2 86.25 -11.12 -23.43
CA ARG A 2 85.79 -10.98 -21.99
C ARG A 2 84.83 -9.79 -21.75
N LEU A 3 84.99 -8.67 -22.43
CA LEU A 3 84.12 -7.50 -22.30
C LEU A 3 82.72 -7.72 -22.92
N ILE A 4 82.59 -8.51 -23.97
CA ILE A 4 81.31 -8.83 -24.61
C ILE A 4 80.51 -9.80 -23.75
N ILE A 5 81.21 -10.76 -23.10
CA ILE A 5 80.52 -11.69 -22.16
C ILE A 5 80.04 -10.98 -20.90
N SER A 6 80.76 -9.98 -20.38
CA SER A 6 80.32 -9.14 -19.27
C SER A 6 79.11 -8.28 -19.61
N PHE A 7 79.02 -7.76 -20.85
CA PHE A 7 77.89 -6.97 -21.33
C PHE A 7 76.64 -7.85 -21.54
N LEU A 8 76.81 -9.07 -22.07
CA LEU A 8 75.73 -10.04 -22.22
C LEU A 8 75.21 -10.56 -20.85
N LEU A 9 76.09 -10.76 -19.87
CA LEU A 9 75.69 -11.14 -18.50
C LEU A 9 74.96 -10.00 -17.78
N LEU A 10 75.33 -8.72 -17.99
CA LEU A 10 74.62 -7.56 -17.49
C LEU A 10 73.23 -7.38 -18.15
N PHE A 11 73.10 -7.73 -19.43
CA PHE A 11 71.81 -7.69 -20.12
C PHE A 11 70.87 -8.81 -19.67
N VAL A 12 71.39 -10.01 -19.40
CA VAL A 12 70.63 -11.14 -18.87
C VAL A 12 70.23 -10.90 -17.42
N LEU A 13 71.09 -10.26 -16.60
CA LEU A 13 70.78 -9.88 -15.24
C LEU A 13 69.72 -8.75 -15.17
N ASN A 14 69.79 -7.76 -16.10
CA ASN A 14 68.75 -6.74 -16.15
C ASN A 14 67.41 -7.24 -16.71
N SER A 15 67.40 -8.25 -17.57
CA SER A 15 66.15 -8.91 -17.98
C SER A 15 65.55 -9.83 -16.92
N ALA A 16 66.40 -10.39 -16.00
CA ALA A 16 65.94 -11.18 -14.88
C ALA A 16 65.35 -10.32 -13.72
N PHE A 17 65.80 -9.08 -13.60
CA PHE A 17 65.20 -8.10 -12.62
C PHE A 17 64.01 -7.34 -13.15
N ALA A 18 63.68 -7.41 -14.44
CA ALA A 18 62.52 -6.77 -15.04
C ALA A 18 61.20 -7.57 -14.89
N GLN A 19 61.25 -8.70 -14.18
CA GLN A 19 60.08 -9.50 -13.87
C GLN A 19 59.76 -9.48 -12.37
N GLU A 20 59.77 -8.28 -11.75
CA GLU A 20 58.95 -8.07 -10.57
C GLU A 20 57.49 -8.33 -10.98
N SER A 21 56.99 -9.45 -10.52
CA SER A 21 55.59 -9.78 -10.66
C SER A 21 54.79 -8.64 -9.95
N ASN A 22 54.34 -7.67 -10.72
CA ASN A 22 53.36 -6.71 -10.23
C ASN A 22 52.13 -7.51 -9.82
N VAL A 23 52.13 -7.92 -8.56
CA VAL A 23 50.97 -8.54 -7.93
C VAL A 23 49.92 -7.43 -7.86
N MET A 24 48.94 -7.49 -8.73
CA MET A 24 47.82 -6.56 -8.75
C MET A 24 47.28 -6.39 -7.34
N ASN A 25 47.35 -5.19 -6.79
CA ASN A 25 46.84 -4.88 -5.48
C ASN A 25 45.32 -4.64 -5.51
N GLU A 26 44.67 -4.61 -4.32
CA GLU A 26 43.22 -4.49 -4.20
C GLU A 26 42.68 -3.18 -4.83
N LYS A 27 43.42 -2.09 -4.71
CA LYS A 27 43.04 -0.79 -5.31
C LYS A 27 43.00 -0.85 -6.82
N GLU A 28 44.00 -1.47 -7.43
CA GLU A 28 44.07 -1.69 -8.90
C GLU A 28 42.95 -2.62 -9.38
N TYR A 29 42.68 -3.69 -8.62
CA TYR A 29 41.57 -4.60 -8.89
C TYR A 29 40.22 -3.87 -8.90
N LEU A 30 39.92 -3.07 -7.87
CA LEU A 30 38.68 -2.30 -7.79
C LEU A 30 38.57 -1.25 -8.91
N LEU A 31 39.68 -0.60 -9.27
CA LEU A 31 39.73 0.33 -10.40
C LEU A 31 39.39 -0.36 -11.71
N LEU A 32 39.98 -1.53 -11.96
CA LEU A 32 39.71 -2.29 -13.19
C LEU A 32 38.26 -2.81 -13.21
N GLN A 33 37.73 -3.26 -12.07
CA GLN A 33 36.30 -3.61 -11.97
C GLN A 33 35.39 -2.44 -12.40
N GLU A 34 35.68 -1.24 -11.90
CA GLU A 34 34.90 -0.05 -12.24
C GLU A 34 35.03 0.28 -13.73
N LYS A 35 36.24 0.26 -14.29
CA LYS A 35 36.49 0.47 -15.73
C LYS A 35 35.73 -0.55 -16.59
N ILE A 36 35.72 -1.83 -16.19
CA ILE A 36 34.95 -2.88 -16.87
C ILE A 36 33.47 -2.56 -16.85
N ARG A 37 32.92 -2.21 -15.68
CA ARG A 37 31.49 -1.89 -15.51
C ARG A 37 31.04 -0.68 -16.31
N LEU A 38 31.85 0.39 -16.32
CA LEU A 38 31.54 1.62 -17.04
C LEU A 38 31.56 1.40 -18.58
N ASN A 39 32.48 0.57 -19.05
CA ASN A 39 32.65 0.31 -20.48
C ASN A 39 31.80 -0.84 -21.01
N PHE A 40 31.22 -1.67 -20.16
CA PHE A 40 30.48 -2.89 -20.53
C PHE A 40 29.41 -2.65 -21.61
N ASN A 41 28.63 -1.59 -21.47
CA ASN A 41 27.58 -1.23 -22.43
C ASN A 41 27.98 -0.10 -23.39
N ALA A 42 29.05 0.64 -23.09
CA ALA A 42 29.48 1.79 -23.89
C ALA A 42 30.51 1.39 -24.93
N ASN A 43 31.47 0.55 -24.59
CA ASN A 43 32.54 0.08 -25.47
C ASN A 43 33.07 -1.28 -24.99
N VAL A 44 32.48 -2.35 -25.54
CA VAL A 44 32.81 -3.73 -25.15
C VAL A 44 34.30 -4.05 -25.40
N ASP A 45 34.92 -3.49 -26.43
CA ASP A 45 36.35 -3.73 -26.72
C ASP A 45 37.23 -3.16 -25.61
N SER A 46 36.95 -1.93 -25.17
CA SER A 46 37.65 -1.33 -24.04
C SER A 46 37.42 -2.14 -22.75
N ALA A 47 36.20 -2.61 -22.50
CA ALA A 47 35.88 -3.46 -21.33
C ALA A 47 36.68 -4.78 -21.37
N LEU A 48 36.80 -5.42 -22.56
CA LEU A 48 37.61 -6.62 -22.75
C LEU A 48 39.10 -6.37 -22.50
N VAL A 49 39.65 -5.22 -22.91
CA VAL A 49 41.04 -4.84 -22.61
C VAL A 49 41.26 -4.79 -21.09
N TYR A 50 40.40 -4.13 -20.33
CA TYR A 50 40.51 -4.07 -18.88
C TYR A 50 40.32 -5.43 -18.20
N ALA A 51 39.40 -6.25 -18.71
CA ALA A 51 39.23 -7.62 -18.20
C ALA A 51 40.45 -8.50 -18.51
N SER A 52 41.05 -8.35 -19.68
CA SER A 52 42.27 -9.03 -20.09
C SER A 52 43.48 -8.61 -19.25
N GLN A 53 43.56 -7.32 -18.88
CA GLN A 53 44.58 -6.82 -17.96
C GLN A 53 44.40 -7.49 -16.57
N MET A 54 43.16 -7.55 -16.05
CA MET A 54 42.86 -8.20 -14.79
C MET A 54 43.15 -9.73 -14.81
N ALA A 55 42.94 -10.37 -15.94
CA ALA A 55 43.23 -11.81 -16.14
C ALA A 55 44.72 -12.16 -16.12
N ARG A 56 45.61 -11.19 -16.11
CA ARG A 56 47.06 -11.41 -15.91
C ARG A 56 47.44 -11.61 -14.43
N SER A 57 46.52 -11.37 -13.52
CA SER A 57 46.73 -11.56 -12.09
C SER A 57 46.93 -13.05 -11.73
N LYS A 58 47.66 -13.32 -10.64
CA LYS A 58 47.76 -14.66 -10.06
C LYS A 58 46.70 -14.94 -9.01
N ASN A 59 45.88 -13.92 -8.61
CA ASN A 59 44.87 -14.04 -7.60
C ASN A 59 43.58 -14.63 -8.20
N TYR A 60 43.08 -15.71 -7.61
CA TYR A 60 41.88 -16.40 -8.07
C TYR A 60 40.62 -15.53 -8.06
N LYS A 61 40.50 -14.57 -7.13
CA LYS A 61 39.40 -13.59 -7.09
C LYS A 61 39.40 -12.72 -8.35
N HIS A 62 40.57 -12.22 -8.74
CA HIS A 62 40.74 -11.40 -9.95
C HIS A 62 40.45 -12.20 -11.22
N LEU A 63 40.99 -13.43 -11.30
CA LEU A 63 40.77 -14.33 -12.41
C LEU A 63 39.32 -14.71 -12.60
N ALA A 64 38.61 -15.01 -11.48
CA ALA A 64 37.20 -15.36 -11.49
C ALA A 64 36.33 -14.17 -11.98
N PHE A 65 36.58 -12.94 -11.49
CA PHE A 65 35.84 -11.77 -11.94
C PHE A 65 36.13 -11.42 -13.42
N ALA A 66 37.40 -11.44 -13.83
CA ALA A 66 37.81 -11.17 -15.22
C ALA A 66 37.11 -12.13 -16.18
N ASN A 67 37.21 -13.43 -15.95
CA ASN A 67 36.61 -14.43 -16.81
C ASN A 67 35.06 -14.37 -16.74
N GLY A 68 34.48 -14.11 -15.54
CA GLY A 68 33.06 -13.88 -15.39
C GLY A 68 32.55 -12.72 -16.26
N SER A 69 33.22 -11.58 -16.24
CA SER A 69 32.85 -10.43 -17.06
C SER A 69 33.07 -10.67 -18.57
N MET A 70 34.18 -11.33 -18.95
CA MET A 70 34.47 -11.74 -20.32
C MET A 70 33.39 -12.63 -20.93
N THR A 71 32.71 -13.45 -20.10
CA THR A 71 31.61 -14.34 -20.52
C THR A 71 30.56 -13.59 -21.33
N ALA A 72 30.03 -12.51 -20.79
CA ALA A 72 28.99 -11.72 -21.45
C ALA A 72 29.55 -10.88 -22.59
N MET A 73 30.78 -10.34 -22.46
CA MET A 73 31.42 -9.52 -23.47
C MET A 73 31.75 -10.31 -24.75
N PHE A 74 32.29 -11.54 -24.64
CA PHE A 74 32.51 -12.39 -25.79
C PHE A 74 31.18 -12.77 -26.48
N GLN A 75 30.13 -13.00 -25.70
CA GLN A 75 28.84 -13.29 -26.30
C GLN A 75 28.28 -12.09 -27.07
N LEU A 76 28.40 -10.87 -26.52
CA LEU A 76 28.02 -9.65 -27.22
C LEU A 76 28.77 -9.48 -28.57
N LYS A 77 30.01 -9.95 -28.64
CA LYS A 77 30.81 -9.97 -29.87
C LYS A 77 30.52 -11.16 -30.81
N GLY A 78 29.55 -12.02 -30.45
CA GLY A 78 29.20 -13.20 -31.25
C GLY A 78 30.13 -14.41 -31.04
N ASP A 79 31.15 -14.31 -30.17
CA ASP A 79 32.08 -15.42 -29.89
C ASP A 79 31.54 -16.31 -28.79
N SER A 80 30.54 -17.13 -29.11
CA SER A 80 29.89 -18.04 -28.17
C SER A 80 30.86 -19.09 -27.62
N LYS A 81 31.91 -19.48 -28.33
CA LYS A 81 32.91 -20.43 -27.86
C LYS A 81 33.71 -19.86 -26.69
N LYS A 82 34.37 -18.71 -26.90
CA LYS A 82 35.10 -18.01 -25.85
C LYS A 82 34.22 -17.60 -24.68
N SER A 83 32.96 -17.23 -24.92
CA SER A 83 32.00 -16.96 -23.88
C SER A 83 31.80 -18.15 -22.93
N LYS A 84 31.57 -19.36 -23.48
CA LYS A 84 31.39 -20.59 -22.69
C LYS A 84 32.68 -20.98 -21.95
N GLU A 85 33.84 -20.89 -22.60
CA GLU A 85 35.13 -21.15 -21.99
C GLU A 85 35.43 -20.22 -20.82
N SER A 86 35.18 -18.91 -21.02
CA SER A 86 35.33 -17.91 -19.94
C SER A 86 34.41 -18.18 -18.74
N TYR A 87 33.14 -18.54 -18.98
CA TYR A 87 32.22 -18.87 -17.90
C TYR A 87 32.70 -20.08 -17.09
N LYS A 88 33.13 -21.14 -17.79
CA LYS A 88 33.70 -22.33 -17.15
C LYS A 88 34.95 -21.98 -16.31
N ALA A 89 35.87 -21.19 -16.88
CA ALA A 89 37.08 -20.74 -16.19
C ALA A 89 36.74 -19.89 -14.94
N ALA A 90 35.77 -18.98 -15.04
CA ALA A 90 35.32 -18.18 -13.92
C ALA A 90 34.85 -19.04 -12.73
N LEU A 91 34.05 -20.06 -13.02
CA LEU A 91 33.56 -21.01 -11.99
C LEU A 91 34.69 -21.83 -11.42
N GLN A 92 35.62 -22.32 -12.24
CA GLN A 92 36.80 -23.08 -11.77
C GLN A 92 37.71 -22.24 -10.85
N TYR A 93 37.92 -20.95 -11.15
CA TYR A 93 38.69 -20.07 -10.26
C TYR A 93 37.92 -19.77 -8.97
N LEU A 94 36.59 -19.62 -9.05
CA LEU A 94 35.74 -19.41 -7.89
C LEU A 94 35.83 -20.56 -6.86
N GLU A 95 35.89 -21.81 -7.32
CA GLU A 95 36.06 -23.00 -6.45
C GLU A 95 37.36 -22.96 -5.64
N LYS A 96 38.40 -22.31 -6.16
CA LYS A 96 39.70 -22.19 -5.48
C LYS A 96 39.72 -21.10 -4.39
N ILE A 97 38.65 -20.34 -4.23
CA ILE A 97 38.52 -19.27 -3.23
C ILE A 97 37.88 -19.87 -1.97
N PRO A 98 38.41 -19.61 -0.76
CA PRO A 98 37.79 -20.03 0.49
C PRO A 98 36.37 -19.48 0.65
N ASP A 99 35.51 -20.23 1.33
CA ASP A 99 34.14 -19.82 1.57
C ASP A 99 34.08 -18.54 2.43
N SER A 100 33.42 -17.53 1.91
CA SER A 100 33.30 -16.23 2.54
C SER A 100 32.13 -15.44 1.94
N LYS A 101 31.75 -14.36 2.58
CA LYS A 101 30.77 -13.41 2.03
C LYS A 101 31.26 -12.83 0.69
N GLU A 102 32.54 -12.56 0.56
CA GLU A 102 33.16 -12.06 -0.67
C GLU A 102 33.07 -13.07 -1.81
N LYS A 103 33.33 -14.37 -1.53
CA LYS A 103 33.15 -15.44 -2.53
C LYS A 103 31.70 -15.52 -3.00
N THR A 104 30.74 -15.44 -2.08
CA THR A 104 29.31 -15.42 -2.40
C THR A 104 28.94 -14.23 -3.26
N GLN A 105 29.47 -13.05 -2.95
CA GLN A 105 29.28 -11.84 -3.75
C GLN A 105 29.88 -11.99 -5.16
N LEU A 106 31.11 -12.48 -5.25
CA LEU A 106 31.76 -12.73 -6.53
C LEU A 106 31.00 -13.77 -7.36
N LYS A 107 30.52 -14.84 -6.75
CA LYS A 107 29.67 -15.85 -7.39
C LYS A 107 28.40 -15.21 -7.97
N SER A 108 27.77 -14.32 -7.23
CA SER A 108 26.60 -13.60 -7.69
C SER A 108 26.93 -12.72 -8.92
N TYR A 109 28.09 -12.04 -8.95
CA TYR A 109 28.51 -11.27 -10.11
C TYR A 109 28.76 -12.17 -11.34
N ILE A 110 29.41 -13.31 -11.15
CA ILE A 110 29.66 -14.29 -12.24
C ILE A 110 28.32 -14.81 -12.79
N TYR A 111 27.35 -15.09 -11.91
CA TYR A 111 26.02 -15.52 -12.34
C TYR A 111 25.28 -14.42 -13.10
N ASN A 112 25.43 -13.15 -12.72
CA ASN A 112 24.87 -12.06 -13.49
C ASN A 112 25.42 -12.00 -14.93
N TYR A 113 26.74 -12.11 -15.11
CA TYR A 113 27.36 -12.14 -16.43
C TYR A 113 27.03 -13.43 -17.21
N GLY A 114 26.95 -14.58 -16.52
CA GLY A 114 26.50 -15.83 -17.13
C GLY A 114 25.07 -15.77 -17.65
N GLY A 115 24.15 -15.22 -16.84
CA GLY A 115 22.76 -15.00 -17.25
C GLY A 115 22.64 -14.01 -18.43
N LEU A 116 23.42 -12.92 -18.42
CA LEU A 116 23.49 -12.00 -19.56
C LEU A 116 23.97 -12.69 -20.84
N ALA A 117 24.98 -13.53 -20.74
CA ALA A 117 25.48 -14.28 -21.90
C ALA A 117 24.42 -15.24 -22.47
N GLU A 118 23.64 -15.93 -21.62
CA GLU A 118 22.55 -16.79 -22.08
C GLU A 118 21.39 -15.95 -22.65
N THR A 119 21.10 -14.78 -22.08
CA THR A 119 20.11 -13.84 -22.63
C THR A 119 20.51 -13.38 -24.04
N TYR A 120 21.77 -13.01 -24.24
CA TYR A 120 22.27 -12.60 -25.56
C TYR A 120 22.35 -13.76 -26.58
N ARG A 121 22.40 -15.01 -26.13
CA ARG A 121 22.27 -16.20 -26.95
C ARG A 121 20.83 -16.49 -27.38
N GLY A 122 19.85 -15.89 -26.73
CA GLY A 122 18.44 -16.22 -26.83
C GLY A 122 18.02 -17.42 -25.97
N ASN A 123 18.90 -17.94 -25.08
CA ASN A 123 18.60 -19.06 -24.18
C ASN A 123 17.91 -18.57 -22.93
N TYR A 124 16.70 -18.01 -23.06
CA TYR A 124 15.97 -17.32 -22.00
C TYR A 124 15.65 -18.20 -20.79
N GLY A 125 15.33 -19.49 -21.01
CA GLY A 125 15.07 -20.43 -19.92
C GLY A 125 16.28 -20.60 -19.01
N LYS A 126 17.47 -20.83 -19.61
CA LYS A 126 18.72 -20.96 -18.87
C LYS A 126 19.17 -19.65 -18.22
N ALA A 127 18.96 -18.52 -18.89
CA ALA A 127 19.21 -17.20 -18.31
C ALA A 127 18.40 -17.00 -17.04
N LEU A 128 17.12 -17.35 -17.06
CA LEU A 128 16.21 -17.24 -15.92
C LEU A 128 16.68 -18.09 -14.73
N GLU A 129 17.09 -19.34 -14.96
CA GLU A 129 17.65 -20.23 -13.91
C GLU A 129 18.87 -19.59 -13.25
N ILE A 130 19.84 -19.12 -14.07
CA ILE A 130 21.07 -18.49 -13.56
C ILE A 130 20.75 -17.22 -12.76
N TYR A 131 19.83 -16.39 -13.25
CA TYR A 131 19.42 -15.16 -12.52
C TYR A 131 18.73 -15.48 -11.21
N GLN A 132 17.89 -16.51 -11.14
CA GLN A 132 17.22 -16.93 -9.91
C GLN A 132 18.24 -17.42 -8.86
N GLU A 133 19.22 -18.23 -9.27
CA GLU A 133 20.29 -18.66 -8.37
C GLU A 133 21.16 -17.49 -7.90
N GLY A 134 21.54 -16.59 -8.80
CA GLY A 134 22.28 -15.38 -8.44
C GLY A 134 21.50 -14.45 -7.49
N MET A 135 20.19 -14.36 -7.65
CA MET A 135 19.29 -13.61 -6.77
C MET A 135 19.28 -14.20 -5.35
N LYS A 136 19.20 -15.53 -5.20
CA LYS A 136 19.30 -16.20 -3.90
C LYS A 136 20.61 -15.85 -3.18
N LEU A 137 21.73 -15.88 -3.90
CA LEU A 137 23.04 -15.49 -3.33
C LEU A 137 23.06 -14.04 -2.86
N SER A 138 22.48 -13.13 -3.66
CA SER A 138 22.40 -11.71 -3.30
C SER A 138 21.54 -11.44 -2.07
N LEU A 139 20.46 -12.20 -1.89
CA LEU A 139 19.61 -12.16 -0.69
C LEU A 139 20.38 -12.64 0.55
N GLN A 140 21.15 -13.73 0.44
CA GLN A 140 21.94 -14.27 1.56
C GLN A 140 22.93 -13.27 2.15
N ILE A 141 23.51 -12.40 1.30
CA ILE A 141 24.53 -11.42 1.71
C ILE A 141 23.99 -9.99 1.84
N ASN A 142 22.70 -9.79 1.63
CA ASN A 142 22.04 -8.47 1.61
C ASN A 142 22.66 -7.48 0.58
N ASP A 143 23.06 -7.98 -0.60
CA ASP A 143 23.54 -7.13 -1.70
C ASP A 143 22.34 -6.56 -2.49
N VAL A 144 21.80 -5.44 -1.99
CA VAL A 144 20.66 -4.73 -2.59
C VAL A 144 20.92 -4.36 -4.04
N LYS A 145 22.14 -3.89 -4.37
CA LYS A 145 22.48 -3.45 -5.75
C LYS A 145 22.44 -4.62 -6.73
N GLN A 146 22.97 -5.75 -6.33
CA GLN A 146 23.00 -6.94 -7.18
C GLN A 146 21.61 -7.59 -7.27
N LEU A 147 20.86 -7.58 -6.17
CA LEU A 147 19.47 -8.03 -6.14
C LEU A 147 18.60 -7.27 -7.15
N VAL A 148 18.72 -5.94 -7.18
CA VAL A 148 18.01 -5.10 -8.17
C VAL A 148 18.38 -5.47 -9.59
N LYS A 149 19.68 -5.70 -9.89
CA LYS A 149 20.14 -6.13 -11.22
C LYS A 149 19.50 -7.44 -11.66
N PHE A 150 19.49 -8.45 -10.80
CA PHE A 150 18.86 -9.73 -11.14
C PHE A 150 17.35 -9.58 -11.38
N LYS A 151 16.67 -8.87 -10.53
CA LYS A 151 15.21 -8.60 -10.71
C LYS A 151 14.94 -7.87 -12.03
N MET A 152 15.77 -6.88 -12.39
CA MET A 152 15.65 -6.17 -13.67
C MET A 152 15.91 -7.11 -14.86
N ASN A 153 16.95 -7.94 -14.80
CA ASN A 153 17.27 -8.88 -15.88
C ASN A 153 16.14 -9.92 -16.06
N ILE A 154 15.55 -10.41 -14.96
CA ILE A 154 14.38 -11.30 -15.03
C ILE A 154 13.18 -10.58 -15.66
N ALA A 155 12.94 -9.31 -15.35
CA ALA A 155 11.86 -8.54 -15.95
C ALA A 155 12.09 -8.33 -17.46
N LEU A 156 13.33 -8.09 -17.88
CA LEU A 156 13.71 -7.97 -19.31
C LEU A 156 13.53 -9.30 -20.06
N VAL A 157 13.90 -10.42 -19.44
CA VAL A 157 13.64 -11.75 -20.01
C VAL A 157 12.14 -11.97 -20.19
N ASN A 158 11.32 -11.63 -19.19
CA ASN A 158 9.85 -11.74 -19.30
C ASN A 158 9.31 -10.86 -20.44
N GLU A 159 9.84 -9.67 -20.63
CA GLU A 159 9.46 -8.81 -21.76
C GLU A 159 9.85 -9.46 -23.09
N ALA A 160 11.07 -9.97 -23.20
CA ALA A 160 11.60 -10.58 -24.43
C ALA A 160 10.77 -11.79 -24.89
N VAL A 161 10.19 -12.54 -23.97
CA VAL A 161 9.33 -13.70 -24.27
C VAL A 161 7.83 -13.37 -24.32
N GLY A 162 7.45 -12.10 -24.23
CA GLY A 162 6.07 -11.65 -24.36
C GLY A 162 5.23 -11.66 -23.08
N ASN A 163 5.84 -11.91 -21.91
CA ASN A 163 5.18 -11.83 -20.61
C ASN A 163 5.09 -10.38 -20.10
N TYR A 164 4.54 -9.48 -20.90
CA TYR A 164 4.56 -8.03 -20.65
C TYR A 164 3.90 -7.61 -19.34
N GLN A 165 2.76 -8.19 -18.99
CA GLN A 165 2.06 -7.86 -17.74
C GLN A 165 2.91 -8.20 -16.52
N LEU A 166 3.59 -9.34 -16.55
CA LEU A 166 4.48 -9.78 -15.49
C LEU A 166 5.72 -8.87 -15.42
N SER A 167 6.31 -8.54 -16.58
CA SER A 167 7.42 -7.57 -16.65
C SER A 167 7.03 -6.23 -16.01
N ILE A 168 5.89 -5.66 -16.39
CA ILE A 168 5.38 -4.39 -15.84
C ILE A 168 5.17 -4.49 -14.32
N LYS A 169 4.55 -5.58 -13.83
CA LYS A 169 4.34 -5.82 -12.40
C LYS A 169 5.68 -5.86 -11.66
N ASN A 170 6.63 -6.64 -12.18
CA ASN A 170 7.94 -6.81 -11.58
C ASN A 170 8.72 -5.50 -11.55
N VAL A 171 8.78 -4.75 -12.65
CA VAL A 171 9.51 -3.48 -12.70
C VAL A 171 8.89 -2.44 -11.74
N LYS A 172 7.57 -2.37 -11.61
CA LYS A 172 6.91 -1.52 -10.61
C LYS A 172 7.27 -1.91 -9.17
N GLN A 173 7.41 -3.19 -8.89
CA GLN A 173 7.85 -3.66 -7.57
C GLN A 173 9.32 -3.28 -7.32
N ILE A 174 10.18 -3.42 -8.35
CA ILE A 174 11.57 -3.00 -8.26
C ILE A 174 11.68 -1.50 -8.04
N ASP A 175 10.88 -0.70 -8.74
CA ASP A 175 10.88 0.76 -8.62
C ASP A 175 10.58 1.21 -7.18
N ARG A 176 9.54 0.62 -6.56
CA ARG A 176 9.22 0.85 -5.13
C ARG A 176 10.33 0.37 -4.19
N PHE A 177 10.94 -0.78 -4.49
CA PHE A 177 12.04 -1.32 -3.69
C PHE A 177 13.28 -0.42 -3.75
N VAL A 178 13.57 0.16 -4.91
CA VAL A 178 14.67 1.12 -5.10
C VAL A 178 14.39 2.42 -4.34
N ASP A 179 13.17 2.95 -4.38
CA ASP A 179 12.78 4.13 -3.61
C ASP A 179 12.94 3.89 -2.10
N ALA A 180 12.54 2.72 -1.60
CA ALA A 180 12.70 2.34 -0.19
C ALA A 180 14.17 2.14 0.24
N ASN A 181 15.10 1.98 -0.71
CA ASN A 181 16.52 1.75 -0.47
C ASN A 181 17.41 2.82 -1.11
N GLU A 182 16.91 4.03 -1.33
CA GLU A 182 17.63 5.12 -2.00
C GLU A 182 19.01 5.38 -1.39
N SER A 183 19.13 5.33 -0.06
CA SER A 183 20.36 5.56 0.68
C SER A 183 21.51 4.59 0.35
N VAL A 184 21.21 3.44 -0.26
CA VAL A 184 22.23 2.46 -0.70
C VAL A 184 22.96 2.92 -1.96
N PHE A 185 22.38 3.85 -2.71
CA PHE A 185 22.88 4.31 -4.02
C PHE A 185 23.48 5.70 -3.91
N THR A 186 24.51 6.00 -4.71
CA THR A 186 24.89 7.39 -4.95
C THR A 186 23.79 8.08 -5.78
N LYS A 187 23.74 9.41 -5.77
CA LYS A 187 22.77 10.19 -6.55
C LYS A 187 22.76 9.78 -8.03
N ASP A 188 23.92 9.66 -8.65
CA ASP A 188 24.03 9.25 -10.06
C ASP A 188 23.60 7.80 -10.27
N GLN A 189 23.96 6.88 -9.35
CA GLN A 189 23.49 5.49 -9.42
C GLN A 189 21.97 5.42 -9.32
N PHE A 190 21.38 6.18 -8.40
CA PHE A 190 19.93 6.24 -8.23
C PHE A 190 19.24 6.79 -9.48
N LEU A 191 19.68 7.95 -9.99
CA LEU A 191 19.11 8.56 -11.19
C LEU A 191 19.23 7.65 -12.41
N ASN A 192 20.39 7.02 -12.62
CA ASN A 192 20.59 6.07 -13.70
C ASN A 192 19.68 4.84 -13.57
N LEU A 193 19.54 4.32 -12.35
CA LEU A 193 18.66 3.19 -12.07
C LEU A 193 17.19 3.55 -12.31
N LYS A 194 16.72 4.70 -11.83
CA LYS A 194 15.36 5.22 -12.10
C LYS A 194 15.12 5.44 -13.58
N SER A 195 16.11 5.95 -14.31
CA SER A 195 16.07 6.03 -15.77
C SER A 195 15.85 4.67 -16.43
N ASN A 196 16.63 3.67 -16.06
CA ASN A 196 16.52 2.31 -16.61
C ASN A 196 15.18 1.64 -16.25
N LEU A 197 14.70 1.79 -15.02
CA LEU A 197 13.41 1.25 -14.59
C LEU A 197 12.24 1.87 -15.35
N ASN A 198 12.24 3.20 -15.52
CA ASN A 198 11.19 3.87 -16.29
C ASN A 198 11.25 3.50 -17.76
N ARG A 199 12.47 3.32 -18.32
CA ARG A 199 12.65 2.83 -19.70
C ARG A 199 12.09 1.42 -19.86
N SER A 200 12.37 0.51 -18.89
CA SER A 200 11.84 -0.86 -18.91
C SER A 200 10.30 -0.87 -18.82
N LEU A 201 9.71 -0.03 -17.97
CA LEU A 201 8.25 0.11 -17.91
C LEU A 201 7.68 0.58 -19.24
N ALA A 202 8.26 1.62 -19.82
CA ALA A 202 7.84 2.15 -21.11
C ALA A 202 7.90 1.10 -22.21
N SER A 203 9.04 0.39 -22.32
CA SER A 203 9.27 -0.70 -23.29
C SER A 203 8.25 -1.83 -23.12
N SER A 204 8.00 -2.28 -21.90
CA SER A 204 7.01 -3.33 -21.65
C SER A 204 5.58 -2.90 -22.01
N TYR A 205 5.19 -1.64 -21.80
CA TYR A 205 3.91 -1.10 -22.26
C TYR A 205 3.82 -1.01 -23.77
N GLU A 206 4.89 -0.54 -24.42
CA GLU A 206 5.04 -0.48 -25.87
C GLU A 206 4.92 -1.87 -26.50
N SER A 207 5.70 -2.84 -26.01
CA SER A 207 5.70 -4.22 -26.48
C SER A 207 4.33 -4.90 -26.25
N TYR A 208 3.67 -4.59 -25.12
CA TYR A 208 2.33 -5.09 -24.84
C TYR A 208 1.30 -4.52 -25.82
N PHE A 209 1.40 -3.24 -26.17
CA PHE A 209 0.60 -2.64 -27.24
C PHE A 209 0.84 -3.31 -28.58
N MET A 210 2.08 -3.56 -28.94
CA MET A 210 2.43 -4.23 -30.21
C MET A 210 1.76 -5.60 -30.33
N LYS A 211 1.65 -6.33 -29.21
CA LYS A 211 0.94 -7.62 -29.16
C LYS A 211 -0.58 -7.47 -29.15
N ASN A 212 -1.11 -6.33 -28.66
CA ASN A 212 -2.53 -6.07 -28.47
C ASN A 212 -2.89 -4.65 -28.92
N SER A 213 -2.81 -4.40 -30.22
CA SER A 213 -2.95 -3.07 -30.82
C SER A 213 -4.31 -2.37 -30.58
N SER A 214 -5.33 -3.12 -30.17
CA SER A 214 -6.62 -2.58 -29.72
C SER A 214 -6.54 -1.78 -28.41
N LYS A 215 -5.53 -2.05 -27.56
CA LYS A 215 -5.34 -1.39 -26.25
C LYS A 215 -4.53 -0.10 -26.36
N ARG A 216 -5.04 0.88 -27.08
CA ARG A 216 -4.33 2.14 -27.36
C ARG A 216 -3.86 2.91 -26.13
N HIS A 217 -4.56 2.80 -24.99
CA HIS A 217 -4.17 3.41 -23.72
C HIS A 217 -2.78 2.96 -23.23
N LEU A 218 -2.27 1.81 -23.68
CA LEU A 218 -0.92 1.36 -23.36
C LEU A 218 0.15 2.30 -23.93
N LEU A 219 -0.12 2.96 -25.06
CA LEU A 219 0.77 3.96 -25.63
C LEU A 219 0.88 5.22 -24.78
N ASP A 220 -0.19 5.60 -24.06
CA ASP A 220 -0.16 6.74 -23.13
C ASP A 220 0.74 6.43 -21.95
N SER A 221 0.66 5.19 -21.45
CA SER A 221 1.55 4.70 -20.40
C SER A 221 3.02 4.66 -20.87
N ALA A 222 3.27 4.15 -22.07
CA ALA A 222 4.62 4.12 -22.65
C ALA A 222 5.19 5.53 -22.80
N GLU A 223 4.43 6.48 -23.37
CA GLU A 223 4.82 7.88 -23.50
C GLU A 223 5.18 8.51 -22.15
N TYR A 224 4.32 8.31 -21.14
CA TYR A 224 4.56 8.83 -19.80
C TYR A 224 5.91 8.34 -19.23
N TYR A 225 6.16 7.03 -19.31
CA TYR A 225 7.40 6.47 -18.77
C TYR A 225 8.64 6.81 -19.61
N TYR A 226 8.54 6.94 -20.93
CA TYR A 226 9.66 7.43 -21.74
C TYR A 226 10.01 8.89 -21.43
N LYS A 227 9.03 9.76 -21.24
CA LYS A 227 9.26 11.14 -20.78
C LYS A 227 9.94 11.17 -19.41
N LYS A 228 9.52 10.31 -18.48
CA LYS A 228 10.22 10.14 -17.19
C LYS A 228 11.65 9.67 -17.36
N THR A 229 11.89 8.70 -18.24
CA THR A 229 13.23 8.23 -18.56
C THR A 229 14.12 9.37 -19.03
N ILE A 230 13.66 10.19 -19.97
CA ILE A 230 14.39 11.34 -20.49
C ILE A 230 14.73 12.33 -19.36
N ASN A 231 13.80 12.57 -18.45
CA ASN A 231 14.04 13.47 -17.30
C ASN A 231 15.11 12.93 -16.35
N TYR A 232 15.11 11.63 -16.03
CA TYR A 232 16.14 11.00 -15.21
C TYR A 232 17.48 10.84 -15.90
N SER A 233 17.53 10.96 -17.24
CA SER A 233 18.71 10.69 -18.07
C SER A 233 19.49 11.94 -18.46
N GLN A 234 19.35 13.07 -17.79
CA GLN A 234 20.02 14.31 -18.22
C GLN A 234 21.55 14.14 -18.34
N ASN A 235 22.15 13.39 -17.41
CA ASN A 235 23.59 13.08 -17.40
C ASN A 235 23.94 11.74 -18.09
N PHE A 236 22.97 11.04 -18.66
CA PHE A 236 23.15 9.70 -19.26
C PHE A 236 22.74 9.71 -20.73
N ALA A 237 23.61 10.23 -21.59
CA ALA A 237 23.31 10.45 -23.00
C ALA A 237 22.75 9.22 -23.72
N SER A 238 23.31 8.02 -23.48
CA SER A 238 22.84 6.78 -24.09
C SER A 238 21.37 6.47 -23.71
N ASN A 239 21.02 6.51 -22.42
CA ASN A 239 19.66 6.27 -21.97
C ASN A 239 18.68 7.30 -22.54
N LYS A 240 19.10 8.57 -22.60
CA LYS A 240 18.30 9.67 -23.14
C LYS A 240 18.01 9.47 -24.63
N ILE A 241 19.01 9.07 -25.39
CA ILE A 241 18.89 8.85 -26.83
C ILE A 241 17.97 7.67 -27.14
N VAL A 242 18.17 6.54 -26.44
CA VAL A 242 17.28 5.35 -26.56
C VAL A 242 15.84 5.69 -26.19
N ALA A 243 15.63 6.40 -25.08
CA ALA A 243 14.28 6.79 -24.66
C ALA A 243 13.61 7.74 -25.66
N LYS A 244 14.37 8.67 -26.25
CA LYS A 244 13.84 9.54 -27.33
C LYS A 244 13.48 8.73 -28.57
N LEU A 245 14.32 7.76 -28.97
CA LEU A 245 14.02 6.88 -30.10
C LEU A 245 12.69 6.16 -29.90
N SER A 246 12.54 5.51 -28.76
CA SER A 246 11.29 4.80 -28.43
C SER A 246 10.09 5.74 -28.27
N LEU A 247 10.28 6.94 -27.74
CA LEU A 247 9.23 7.96 -27.72
C LEU A 247 8.78 8.36 -29.13
N GLY A 248 9.70 8.43 -30.05
CA GLY A 248 9.40 8.62 -31.47
C GLY A 248 8.54 7.49 -32.05
N ASN A 249 8.84 6.24 -31.69
CA ASN A 249 8.00 5.06 -32.04
C ASN A 249 6.59 5.19 -31.50
N VAL A 250 6.45 5.56 -30.24
CA VAL A 250 5.13 5.77 -29.61
C VAL A 250 4.32 6.83 -30.35
N TYR A 251 4.93 7.96 -30.72
CA TYR A 251 4.28 9.00 -31.54
C TYR A 251 3.87 8.47 -32.91
N ASN A 252 4.74 7.69 -33.57
CA ASN A 252 4.44 7.05 -34.85
C ASN A 252 3.20 6.15 -34.76
N TRP A 253 3.12 5.27 -33.75
CA TRP A 253 1.95 4.39 -33.55
C TRP A 253 0.67 5.11 -33.13
N LYS A 254 0.81 6.28 -32.50
CA LYS A 254 -0.33 7.18 -32.24
C LYS A 254 -0.82 7.89 -33.50
N GLY A 255 -0.04 7.87 -34.59
CA GLY A 255 -0.29 8.62 -35.83
C GLY A 255 0.17 10.07 -35.77
N ASP A 256 0.88 10.46 -34.71
CA ASP A 256 1.47 11.79 -34.57
C ASP A 256 2.82 11.87 -35.30
N TYR A 257 2.75 11.79 -36.64
CA TYR A 257 3.93 11.75 -37.50
C TYR A 257 4.80 13.01 -37.38
N LYS A 258 4.21 14.16 -37.02
CA LYS A 258 4.94 15.41 -36.85
C LYS A 258 5.90 15.33 -35.65
N ASN A 259 5.40 14.90 -34.50
CA ASN A 259 6.24 14.75 -33.31
C ASN A 259 7.19 13.55 -33.42
N ALA A 260 6.80 12.48 -34.11
CA ALA A 260 7.66 11.34 -34.41
C ALA A 260 8.85 11.75 -35.25
N GLU A 261 8.61 12.43 -36.40
CA GLU A 261 9.64 12.94 -37.31
C GLU A 261 10.63 13.85 -36.57
N LYS A 262 10.12 14.85 -35.83
CA LYS A 262 10.95 15.76 -35.05
C LYS A 262 11.82 14.99 -34.03
N THR A 263 11.23 14.04 -33.33
CA THR A 263 11.95 13.27 -32.32
C THR A 263 13.02 12.39 -32.92
N TYR A 264 12.79 11.76 -34.10
CA TYR A 264 13.79 10.96 -34.78
C TYR A 264 14.94 11.81 -35.33
N TYR A 265 14.68 13.02 -35.82
CA TYR A 265 15.76 13.94 -36.20
C TYR A 265 16.64 14.32 -35.01
N ASP A 266 16.02 14.58 -33.84
CA ASP A 266 16.77 14.79 -32.59
C ASP A 266 17.66 13.57 -32.26
N VAL A 267 17.13 12.35 -32.44
CA VAL A 267 17.88 11.11 -32.20
C VAL A 267 19.04 10.98 -33.19
N VAL A 268 18.81 11.24 -34.50
CA VAL A 268 19.88 11.22 -35.53
C VAL A 268 21.01 12.18 -35.15
N PHE A 269 20.68 13.41 -34.74
CA PHE A 269 21.64 14.38 -34.28
C PHE A 269 22.45 13.92 -33.06
N LEU A 270 21.75 13.52 -32.00
CA LEU A 270 22.37 13.11 -30.74
C LEU A 270 23.20 11.81 -30.90
N SER A 271 22.71 10.82 -31.64
CA SER A 271 23.43 9.57 -31.87
C SER A 271 24.67 9.76 -32.72
N SER A 272 24.64 10.67 -33.71
CA SER A 272 25.84 11.06 -34.46
C SER A 272 26.90 11.70 -33.57
N GLN A 273 26.50 12.64 -32.67
CA GLN A 273 27.44 13.28 -31.75
C GLN A 273 28.05 12.31 -30.74
N ASN A 274 27.31 11.30 -30.33
CA ASN A 274 27.74 10.32 -29.32
C ASN A 274 28.30 9.03 -29.94
N ASN A 275 28.54 8.99 -31.26
CA ASN A 275 29.03 7.84 -32.01
C ASN A 275 28.21 6.55 -31.79
N GLN A 276 26.89 6.69 -31.61
CA GLN A 276 25.97 5.55 -31.39
C GLN A 276 25.41 5.10 -32.74
N LYS A 277 26.24 4.43 -33.56
CA LYS A 277 25.92 4.03 -34.92
C LYS A 277 24.69 3.14 -35.01
N ASP A 278 24.49 2.25 -34.04
CA ASP A 278 23.35 1.33 -34.03
C ASP A 278 22.03 2.10 -33.90
N ILE A 279 21.94 3.05 -32.97
CA ILE A 279 20.75 3.88 -32.78
C ILE A 279 20.56 4.82 -33.97
N LEU A 280 21.66 5.31 -34.54
CA LEU A 280 21.62 6.13 -35.75
C LEU A 280 21.00 5.36 -36.94
N CYS A 281 21.32 4.06 -37.08
CA CYS A 281 20.69 3.20 -38.09
C CYS A 281 19.19 3.09 -37.87
N VAL A 282 18.76 2.75 -36.64
CA VAL A 282 17.35 2.60 -36.30
C VAL A 282 16.58 3.91 -36.53
N ALA A 283 17.15 5.05 -36.14
CA ALA A 283 16.49 6.35 -36.33
C ALA A 283 16.32 6.69 -37.81
N ASN A 284 17.29 6.35 -38.66
CA ASN A 284 17.18 6.50 -40.11
C ASN A 284 16.11 5.55 -40.67
N TYR A 285 16.10 4.28 -40.23
CA TYR A 285 15.03 3.35 -40.60
C TYR A 285 13.64 3.91 -40.27
N ASN A 286 13.43 4.40 -39.05
CA ASN A 286 12.15 4.95 -38.59
C ASN A 286 11.72 6.21 -39.37
N LEU A 287 12.66 7.08 -39.74
CA LEU A 287 12.37 8.19 -40.64
C LEU A 287 11.95 7.69 -42.03
N GLY A 288 12.62 6.65 -42.52
CA GLY A 288 12.22 5.99 -43.76
C GLY A 288 10.80 5.45 -43.72
N ASP A 289 10.41 4.79 -42.60
CA ASP A 289 9.09 4.25 -42.36
C ASP A 289 7.99 5.34 -42.33
N ILE A 290 8.24 6.46 -41.63
CA ILE A 290 7.32 7.61 -41.65
C ILE A 290 7.13 8.16 -43.07
N TYR A 291 8.22 8.33 -43.83
CA TYR A 291 8.12 8.83 -45.20
C TYR A 291 7.47 7.82 -46.13
N PHE A 292 7.65 6.52 -45.91
CA PHE A 292 6.92 5.48 -46.64
C PHE A 292 5.42 5.56 -46.33
N THR A 293 5.05 5.61 -45.06
CA THR A 293 3.65 5.68 -44.59
C THR A 293 2.96 6.96 -45.13
N THR A 294 3.68 8.06 -45.17
CA THR A 294 3.18 9.33 -45.73
C THR A 294 3.35 9.45 -47.25
N LYS A 295 3.67 8.34 -47.94
CA LYS A 295 3.82 8.23 -49.40
C LYS A 295 4.90 9.13 -50.03
N LYS A 296 5.87 9.59 -49.24
CA LYS A 296 7.03 10.37 -49.71
C LYS A 296 8.20 9.44 -50.05
N TYR A 297 8.00 8.60 -51.06
CA TYR A 297 8.84 7.44 -51.34
C TYR A 297 10.32 7.78 -51.62
N ASP A 298 10.61 8.87 -52.32
CA ASP A 298 11.99 9.26 -52.59
C ASP A 298 12.74 9.64 -51.30
N LYS A 299 12.06 10.35 -50.39
CA LYS A 299 12.64 10.64 -49.07
C LYS A 299 12.84 9.36 -48.27
N ALA A 300 11.86 8.45 -48.29
CA ALA A 300 11.96 7.15 -47.61
C ALA A 300 13.20 6.38 -48.06
N LEU A 301 13.47 6.29 -49.39
CA LEU A 301 14.65 5.64 -49.95
C LEU A 301 15.96 6.26 -49.46
N VAL A 302 16.02 7.59 -49.29
CA VAL A 302 17.23 8.26 -48.75
C VAL A 302 17.57 7.75 -47.37
N PHE A 303 16.58 7.64 -46.52
CA PHE A 303 16.77 7.22 -45.11
C PHE A 303 17.02 5.72 -45.00
N PHE A 304 16.31 4.87 -45.75
CA PHE A 304 16.59 3.44 -45.80
C PHE A 304 18.02 3.14 -46.29
N LYS A 305 18.51 3.82 -47.33
CA LYS A 305 19.88 3.68 -47.78
C LYS A 305 20.92 4.13 -46.75
N LYS A 306 20.62 5.17 -45.96
CA LYS A 306 21.49 5.57 -44.83
C LYS A 306 21.56 4.47 -43.77
N CYS A 307 20.42 3.84 -43.41
CA CYS A 307 20.40 2.68 -42.52
C CYS A 307 21.28 1.55 -43.08
N ASP A 308 21.13 1.17 -44.36
CA ASP A 308 21.93 0.11 -45.00
C ASP A 308 23.44 0.41 -44.96
N SER A 309 23.84 1.65 -45.26
CA SER A 309 25.25 2.06 -45.22
C SER A 309 25.87 1.96 -43.82
N ILE A 310 25.09 2.28 -42.79
CA ILE A 310 25.54 2.18 -41.40
C ILE A 310 25.62 0.71 -40.97
N SER A 311 24.63 -0.10 -41.30
CA SER A 311 24.58 -1.53 -41.00
C SER A 311 25.72 -2.31 -41.65
N ALA A 312 26.08 -1.98 -42.86
CA ALA A 312 27.21 -2.58 -43.55
C ALA A 312 28.56 -2.38 -42.85
N ILE A 313 28.72 -1.28 -42.10
CA ILE A 313 29.96 -0.96 -41.38
C ILE A 313 29.95 -1.60 -39.97
N THR A 314 28.77 -1.70 -39.33
CA THR A 314 28.68 -2.06 -37.92
C THR A 314 28.35 -3.52 -37.69
N ASN A 315 27.83 -4.25 -38.67
CA ASN A 315 27.19 -5.58 -38.51
C ASN A 315 26.10 -5.60 -37.44
N ALA A 316 25.62 -4.43 -37.05
CA ALA A 316 24.59 -4.28 -36.00
C ALA A 316 23.23 -4.04 -36.66
N ASN A 317 22.17 -4.32 -35.90
CA ASN A 317 20.76 -4.09 -36.28
C ASN A 317 20.34 -4.85 -37.56
N ALA A 318 20.64 -6.14 -37.60
CA ALA A 318 20.27 -7.01 -38.73
C ALA A 318 18.76 -6.92 -39.06
N ILE A 319 17.89 -6.76 -38.06
CA ILE A 319 16.44 -6.67 -38.26
C ILE A 319 16.07 -5.36 -38.99
N ASP A 320 16.61 -4.22 -38.57
CA ASP A 320 16.27 -2.93 -39.19
C ASP A 320 16.84 -2.85 -40.61
N TYR A 321 18.02 -3.46 -40.84
CA TYR A 321 18.59 -3.64 -42.16
C TYR A 321 17.66 -4.47 -43.08
N LEU A 322 17.13 -5.60 -42.55
CA LEU A 322 16.25 -6.46 -43.33
C LEU A 322 14.92 -5.75 -43.63
N LYS A 323 14.31 -5.10 -42.64
CA LYS A 323 13.07 -4.34 -42.82
C LYS A 323 13.26 -3.16 -43.78
N SER A 324 14.38 -2.49 -43.71
CA SER A 324 14.76 -1.44 -44.67
C SER A 324 14.76 -1.97 -46.09
N ASN A 325 15.33 -3.16 -46.31
CA ASN A 325 15.34 -3.80 -47.62
C ASN A 325 13.91 -4.21 -48.08
N TYR A 326 13.07 -4.66 -47.19
CA TYR A 326 11.65 -4.94 -47.48
C TYR A 326 10.94 -3.69 -48.03
N TYR A 327 11.07 -2.55 -47.34
CA TYR A 327 10.43 -1.31 -47.79
C TYR A 327 11.06 -0.76 -49.07
N GLN A 328 12.37 -0.88 -49.26
CA GLN A 328 13.03 -0.52 -50.52
C GLN A 328 12.49 -1.36 -51.66
N ALA A 329 12.31 -2.68 -51.48
CA ALA A 329 11.70 -3.55 -52.47
C ALA A 329 10.28 -3.07 -52.85
N LYS A 330 9.45 -2.74 -51.86
CA LYS A 330 8.11 -2.19 -52.08
C LYS A 330 8.14 -0.87 -52.85
N ILE A 331 9.00 0.06 -52.49
CA ILE A 331 9.11 1.34 -53.17
C ILE A 331 9.56 1.15 -54.62
N TYR A 332 10.58 0.32 -54.85
CA TYR A 332 11.04 0.05 -56.22
C TYR A 332 10.00 -0.65 -57.08
N ASN A 333 9.18 -1.52 -56.49
CA ASN A 333 8.06 -2.13 -57.19
C ASN A 333 7.00 -1.07 -57.57
N ILE A 334 6.63 -0.15 -56.63
CA ILE A 334 5.73 0.98 -56.91
C ILE A 334 6.29 1.90 -58.01
N GLN A 335 7.61 2.05 -58.08
CA GLN A 335 8.30 2.86 -59.10
C GLN A 335 8.57 2.11 -60.41
N ASN A 336 8.05 0.89 -60.57
CA ASN A 336 8.30 0.04 -61.75
C ASN A 336 9.79 -0.23 -62.03
N LYS A 337 10.58 -0.51 -60.98
CA LYS A 337 12.01 -0.88 -61.05
C LYS A 337 12.20 -2.34 -60.57
N PRO A 338 11.82 -3.34 -61.39
CA PRO A 338 11.71 -4.73 -60.98
C PRO A 338 13.02 -5.37 -60.52
N GLU A 339 14.15 -5.04 -61.14
CA GLU A 339 15.46 -5.58 -60.77
C GLU A 339 15.89 -5.16 -59.37
N LEU A 340 15.68 -3.89 -59.03
CA LEU A 340 15.96 -3.38 -57.67
C LEU A 340 15.00 -3.94 -56.66
N ALA A 341 13.70 -4.05 -56.98
CA ALA A 341 12.70 -4.68 -56.16
C ALA A 341 13.09 -6.14 -55.82
N TYR A 342 13.47 -6.93 -56.84
CA TYR A 342 13.92 -8.31 -56.68
C TYR A 342 15.15 -8.44 -55.77
N LYS A 343 16.18 -7.59 -56.01
CA LYS A 343 17.40 -7.58 -55.20
C LYS A 343 17.11 -7.39 -53.71
N HIS A 344 16.32 -6.38 -53.39
CA HIS A 344 16.00 -6.07 -51.98
C HIS A 344 15.06 -7.08 -51.35
N SER A 345 14.12 -7.68 -52.10
CA SER A 345 13.25 -8.77 -51.63
C SER A 345 14.05 -10.00 -51.21
N ARG A 346 15.06 -10.41 -52.00
CA ARG A 346 15.92 -11.55 -51.67
C ARG A 346 16.69 -11.36 -50.38
N ILE A 347 17.27 -10.17 -50.16
CA ILE A 347 17.99 -9.86 -48.92
C ILE A 347 17.07 -10.04 -47.71
N TYR A 348 15.82 -9.63 -47.81
CA TYR A 348 14.85 -9.78 -46.75
C TYR A 348 14.51 -11.26 -46.48
N LEU A 349 14.10 -12.00 -47.50
CA LEU A 349 13.58 -13.37 -47.35
C LEU A 349 14.64 -14.36 -46.84
N ASP A 350 15.89 -14.25 -47.29
CA ASP A 350 16.96 -15.22 -47.00
C ASP A 350 17.33 -15.28 -45.50
N ASN A 351 16.99 -14.27 -44.72
CA ASN A 351 17.48 -14.15 -43.34
C ASN A 351 16.40 -13.94 -42.28
N TYR A 352 15.19 -13.47 -42.63
CA TYR A 352 14.17 -13.10 -41.64
C TYR A 352 13.56 -14.30 -40.93
N GLU A 353 13.22 -15.34 -41.69
CA GLU A 353 12.52 -16.52 -41.19
C GLU A 353 13.30 -17.28 -40.07
N LYS A 354 14.62 -17.42 -40.30
CA LYS A 354 15.52 -18.08 -39.32
C LYS A 354 15.60 -17.40 -37.96
N PHE A 355 15.43 -16.08 -37.94
CA PHE A 355 15.47 -15.31 -36.71
C PHE A 355 14.18 -15.47 -35.90
N GLU A 356 13.01 -15.46 -36.54
CA GLU A 356 11.73 -15.61 -35.88
C GLU A 356 11.51 -17.02 -35.29
N GLU A 357 11.88 -18.07 -36.04
CA GLU A 357 11.78 -19.46 -35.56
C GLU A 357 12.57 -19.67 -34.26
N LYS A 358 13.80 -19.17 -34.22
CA LYS A 358 14.66 -19.31 -33.03
C LYS A 358 14.06 -18.60 -31.81
N LEU A 359 13.57 -17.37 -31.99
CA LEU A 359 12.98 -16.59 -30.91
C LEU A 359 11.70 -17.26 -30.38
N SER A 360 10.88 -17.82 -31.26
CA SER A 360 9.64 -18.51 -30.90
C SER A 360 9.89 -19.77 -30.05
N ALA A 361 10.90 -20.56 -30.41
CA ALA A 361 11.25 -21.76 -29.66
C ALA A 361 11.71 -21.44 -28.22
N GLU A 362 12.60 -20.46 -28.09
CA GLU A 362 13.08 -20.01 -26.77
C GLU A 362 11.99 -19.34 -25.93
N ALA A 363 11.08 -18.59 -26.55
CA ALA A 363 9.96 -17.98 -25.89
C ALA A 363 9.00 -19.01 -25.28
N LEU A 364 8.73 -20.12 -26.00
CA LEU A 364 7.89 -21.22 -25.47
C LEU A 364 8.51 -21.87 -24.23
N GLU A 365 9.82 -22.12 -24.22
CA GLU A 365 10.51 -22.71 -23.07
C GLU A 365 10.43 -21.80 -21.82
N VAL A 366 10.72 -20.51 -21.99
CA VAL A 366 10.64 -19.55 -20.87
C VAL A 366 9.22 -19.37 -20.38
N ASN A 367 8.24 -19.29 -21.29
CA ASN A 367 6.82 -19.19 -20.93
C ASN A 367 6.35 -20.41 -20.13
N TYR A 368 6.78 -21.62 -20.48
CA TYR A 368 6.46 -22.82 -19.71
C TYR A 368 7.06 -22.77 -18.31
N LYS A 369 8.35 -22.51 -18.16
CA LYS A 369 9.05 -22.43 -16.86
C LYS A 369 8.49 -21.31 -15.98
N GLN A 370 8.25 -20.15 -16.55
CA GLN A 370 7.70 -19.01 -15.83
C GLN A 370 6.21 -19.19 -15.53
N GLY A 371 5.47 -19.86 -16.39
CA GLY A 371 4.06 -20.19 -16.21
C GLY A 371 3.86 -21.06 -14.97
N VAL A 372 4.65 -22.11 -14.79
CA VAL A 372 4.61 -22.97 -13.60
C VAL A 372 4.93 -22.18 -12.32
N HIS A 373 5.93 -21.31 -12.35
CA HIS A 373 6.27 -20.46 -11.20
C HIS A 373 5.16 -19.45 -10.90
N ASN A 374 4.58 -18.82 -11.92
CA ASN A 374 3.47 -17.88 -11.76
C ASN A 374 2.20 -18.56 -11.26
N LEU A 375 1.90 -19.79 -11.72
CA LEU A 375 0.80 -20.58 -11.18
C LEU A 375 0.98 -20.88 -9.70
N THR A 376 2.22 -21.16 -9.28
CA THR A 376 2.56 -21.33 -7.87
C THR A 376 2.34 -20.04 -7.09
N ASP A 377 2.83 -18.90 -7.59
CA ASP A 377 2.64 -17.59 -6.96
C ASP A 377 1.16 -17.16 -6.95
N GLU A 378 0.41 -17.44 -8.02
CA GLU A 378 -1.03 -17.21 -8.05
C GLU A 378 -1.76 -18.11 -7.06
N MET A 379 -1.40 -19.39 -6.96
CA MET A 379 -1.97 -20.32 -5.98
C MET A 379 -1.69 -19.86 -4.55
N VAL A 380 -0.46 -19.43 -4.24
CA VAL A 380 -0.11 -18.84 -2.94
C VAL A 380 -0.95 -17.58 -2.69
N THR A 381 -1.08 -16.71 -3.69
CA THR A 381 -1.89 -15.48 -3.58
C THR A 381 -3.37 -15.79 -3.35
N ILE A 382 -3.91 -16.79 -4.05
CA ILE A 382 -5.30 -17.26 -3.87
C ILE A 382 -5.48 -17.88 -2.50
N GLU A 383 -4.53 -18.72 -2.07
CA GLU A 383 -4.55 -19.34 -0.74
C GLU A 383 -4.50 -18.29 0.38
N GLU A 384 -3.63 -17.29 0.27
CA GLU A 384 -3.55 -16.18 1.23
C GLU A 384 -4.84 -15.35 1.24
N ARG A 385 -5.40 -15.04 0.08
CA ARG A 385 -6.70 -14.36 0.00
C ARG A 385 -7.79 -15.17 0.67
N TYR A 386 -7.88 -16.46 0.37
CA TYR A 386 -8.86 -17.35 0.99
C TYR A 386 -8.69 -17.44 2.51
N LYS A 387 -7.45 -17.60 3.00
CA LYS A 387 -7.14 -17.59 4.44
C LYS A 387 -7.57 -16.28 5.09
N ASN A 388 -7.27 -15.15 4.45
CA ASN A 388 -7.67 -13.83 4.93
C ASN A 388 -9.20 -13.65 4.89
N GLU A 389 -9.88 -14.08 3.84
CA GLU A 389 -11.34 -14.05 3.76
C GLU A 389 -11.98 -14.94 4.83
N VAL A 390 -11.45 -16.15 5.05
CA VAL A 390 -11.93 -17.05 6.11
C VAL A 390 -11.72 -16.45 7.48
N LEU A 391 -10.57 -15.81 7.74
CA LEU A 391 -10.29 -15.11 9.00
C LEU A 391 -11.24 -13.92 9.21
N ILE A 392 -11.43 -13.10 8.18
CA ILE A 392 -12.36 -11.96 8.20
C ILE A 392 -13.79 -12.46 8.44
N ASN A 393 -14.22 -13.48 7.70
CA ASN A 393 -15.56 -14.05 7.85
C ASN A 393 -15.77 -14.71 9.22
N ARG A 394 -14.76 -15.36 9.79
CA ARG A 394 -14.81 -15.85 11.18
C ARG A 394 -14.90 -14.70 12.17
N GLY A 395 -14.08 -13.66 12.00
CA GLY A 395 -14.14 -12.46 12.82
C GLY A 395 -15.49 -11.77 12.76
N LEU A 396 -16.06 -11.61 11.56
CA LEU A 396 -17.41 -11.06 11.35
C LEU A 396 -18.50 -11.93 12.02
N LYS A 397 -18.42 -13.26 11.91
CA LYS A 397 -19.37 -14.16 12.59
C LYS A 397 -19.31 -14.01 14.10
N ILE A 398 -18.10 -13.97 14.68
CA ILE A 398 -17.90 -13.72 16.12
C ILE A 398 -18.46 -12.35 16.50
N PHE A 399 -18.17 -11.33 15.71
CA PHE A 399 -18.70 -9.98 15.93
C PHE A 399 -20.23 -9.95 15.91
N TYR A 400 -20.88 -10.58 14.93
CA TYR A 400 -22.34 -10.66 14.88
C TYR A 400 -22.94 -11.43 16.07
N VAL A 401 -22.28 -12.51 16.52
CA VAL A 401 -22.69 -13.24 17.72
C VAL A 401 -22.59 -12.34 18.96
N LEU A 402 -21.50 -11.58 19.11
CA LEU A 402 -21.34 -10.65 20.23
C LEU A 402 -22.37 -9.52 20.19
N VAL A 403 -22.66 -8.96 19.01
CA VAL A 403 -23.72 -7.96 18.83
C VAL A 403 -25.07 -8.56 19.18
N PHE A 404 -25.38 -9.77 18.69
CA PHE A 404 -26.63 -10.46 19.00
C PHE A 404 -26.79 -10.70 20.52
N VAL A 405 -25.76 -11.23 21.19
CA VAL A 405 -25.74 -11.43 22.63
C VAL A 405 -25.94 -10.10 23.39
N SER A 406 -25.28 -9.03 22.93
CA SER A 406 -25.45 -7.71 23.52
C SER A 406 -26.89 -7.19 23.37
N VAL A 407 -27.50 -7.36 22.20
CA VAL A 407 -28.88 -6.97 21.94
C VAL A 407 -29.84 -7.80 22.84
N VAL A 408 -29.63 -9.12 22.91
CA VAL A 408 -30.44 -10.00 23.79
C VAL A 408 -30.29 -9.59 25.26
N PHE A 409 -29.07 -9.30 25.69
CA PHE A 409 -28.81 -8.81 27.05
C PHE A 409 -29.55 -7.50 27.33
N LEU A 410 -29.51 -6.55 26.42
CA LEU A 410 -30.22 -5.27 26.54
C LEU A 410 -31.74 -5.47 26.57
N LEU A 411 -32.26 -6.39 25.75
CA LEU A 411 -33.69 -6.75 25.75
C LEU A 411 -34.09 -7.37 27.10
N ILE A 412 -33.33 -8.34 27.60
CA ILE A 412 -33.59 -8.97 28.90
C ILE A 412 -33.53 -7.92 30.03
N LYS A 413 -32.52 -7.04 29.98
CA LYS A 413 -32.42 -5.94 30.96
C LYS A 413 -33.64 -5.03 30.90
N ASN A 414 -34.04 -4.62 29.69
CA ASN A 414 -35.22 -3.77 29.50
C ASN A 414 -36.51 -4.44 30.02
N ILE A 415 -36.69 -5.74 29.72
CA ILE A 415 -37.85 -6.51 30.23
C ILE A 415 -37.81 -6.59 31.76
N ARG A 416 -36.64 -6.86 32.35
CA ARG A 416 -36.48 -6.90 33.82
C ARG A 416 -36.79 -5.54 34.46
N ASP A 417 -36.29 -4.46 33.88
CA ASP A 417 -36.51 -3.11 34.39
C ASP A 417 -37.99 -2.74 34.26
N LYS A 418 -38.65 -3.12 33.16
CA LYS A 418 -40.09 -2.93 32.95
C LYS A 418 -40.90 -3.72 33.95
N ASN A 419 -40.55 -5.00 34.19
CA ASN A 419 -41.23 -5.84 35.16
C ASN A 419 -41.05 -5.33 36.60
N LYS A 420 -39.86 -4.83 36.97
CA LYS A 420 -39.63 -4.17 38.28
C LYS A 420 -40.51 -2.93 38.43
N ALA A 421 -40.61 -2.11 37.38
CA ALA A 421 -41.44 -0.91 37.40
C ALA A 421 -42.92 -1.27 37.55
N HIS A 422 -43.41 -2.29 36.85
CA HIS A 422 -44.79 -2.78 37.01
C HIS A 422 -45.06 -3.36 38.39
N LYS A 423 -44.13 -4.17 38.93
CA LYS A 423 -44.27 -4.68 40.30
C LYS A 423 -44.37 -3.56 41.34
N LYS A 424 -43.51 -2.53 41.21
CA LYS A 424 -43.53 -1.37 42.11
C LYS A 424 -44.85 -0.60 41.99
N MET A 425 -45.33 -0.41 40.75
CA MET A 425 -46.63 0.24 40.50
C MET A 425 -47.76 -0.53 41.15
N ASN A 426 -47.86 -1.86 40.92
CA ASN A 426 -48.93 -2.68 41.44
C ASN A 426 -48.92 -2.71 42.99
N ALA A 427 -47.72 -2.83 43.60
CA ALA A 427 -47.60 -2.76 45.06
C ALA A 427 -48.11 -1.43 45.63
N LEU A 428 -47.81 -0.31 44.97
CA LEU A 428 -48.34 1.00 45.37
C LEU A 428 -49.85 1.10 45.20
N ILE A 429 -50.40 0.56 44.12
CA ILE A 429 -51.87 0.54 43.92
C ILE A 429 -52.56 -0.23 45.02
N GLU A 430 -52.05 -1.42 45.40
CA GLU A 430 -52.59 -2.24 46.49
C GLU A 430 -52.45 -1.54 47.85
N GLU A 431 -51.30 -0.92 48.13
CA GLU A 431 -51.08 -0.11 49.34
C GLU A 431 -52.11 1.02 49.43
N PHE A 432 -52.29 1.79 48.34
CA PHE A 432 -53.28 2.87 48.38
C PHE A 432 -54.73 2.39 48.45
N LYS A 433 -55.10 1.28 47.78
CA LYS A 433 -56.41 0.68 47.85
C LYS A 433 -56.70 0.21 49.29
N ALA A 434 -55.76 -0.50 49.93
CA ALA A 434 -55.86 -0.95 51.27
C ALA A 434 -56.02 0.22 52.27
N ASN A 435 -55.28 1.33 52.03
CA ASN A 435 -55.43 2.53 52.87
C ASN A 435 -56.77 3.23 52.65
N ILE A 436 -57.37 3.19 51.47
CA ILE A 436 -58.72 3.70 51.19
C ILE A 436 -59.77 2.82 51.89
N GLU A 437 -59.65 1.49 51.78
CA GLU A 437 -60.53 0.57 52.42
C GLU A 437 -60.49 0.70 53.99
N LYS A 438 -59.26 0.82 54.55
CA LYS A 438 -59.07 1.10 55.95
C LYS A 438 -59.71 2.44 56.38
N LYS A 439 -59.63 3.47 55.54
CA LYS A 439 -60.20 4.78 55.79
C LYS A 439 -61.70 4.75 55.68
N ASN A 440 -62.29 3.98 54.76
CA ASN A 440 -63.71 3.79 54.59
C ASN A 440 -64.30 2.90 55.70
N ASN A 441 -63.50 1.97 56.27
CA ASN A 441 -63.91 1.11 57.37
C ASN A 441 -63.62 1.72 58.76
N ASN A 442 -62.78 2.79 58.81
CA ASN A 442 -62.38 3.47 60.05
C ASN A 442 -63.05 4.85 60.23
N GLU A 443 -64.30 5.00 59.81
CA GLU A 443 -65.12 6.09 60.36
C GLU A 443 -65.49 5.86 61.78
N LEU A 444 -65.02 4.77 62.39
CA LEU A 444 -65.12 4.44 63.83
C LEU A 444 -63.79 3.88 64.32
N VAL A 445 -62.97 4.72 64.88
CA VAL A 445 -61.90 4.51 65.89
C VAL A 445 -60.59 5.26 65.52
N GLU A 446 -60.35 6.28 66.31
CA GLU A 446 -59.00 6.84 66.49
C GLU A 446 -58.02 5.78 66.94
N LEU A 447 -56.79 5.76 66.43
CA LEU A 447 -55.56 5.67 67.19
C LEU A 447 -54.30 5.41 66.33
N GLN A 448 -53.38 6.27 66.50
CA GLN A 448 -51.88 6.23 66.43
C GLN A 448 -51.17 5.37 65.36
N PRO A 449 -50.16 5.92 64.72
CA PRO A 449 -49.28 5.16 63.80
C PRO A 449 -48.12 4.51 64.54
N GLU A 450 -48.04 3.18 64.48
CA GLU A 450 -46.79 2.44 64.72
C GLU A 450 -45.81 2.61 63.59
N ILE A 451 -44.58 2.93 63.95
CA ILE A 451 -43.46 3.07 63.08
C ILE A 451 -42.74 1.71 63.02
N GLU A 452 -42.83 0.99 61.92
CA GLU A 452 -41.89 -0.09 61.62
C GLU A 452 -40.69 0.45 60.81
N GLU A 453 -39.48 0.30 61.38
CA GLU A 453 -38.19 0.50 60.73
C GLU A 453 -37.93 -0.68 59.80
N GLU A 454 -37.82 -0.41 58.51
CA GLU A 454 -37.18 -1.32 57.61
C GLU A 454 -35.92 -0.65 57.03
N VAL A 455 -34.76 -1.13 57.49
CA VAL A 455 -33.44 -0.77 57.07
C VAL A 455 -33.20 -1.37 55.68
N LEU A 456 -32.96 -0.56 54.69
CA LEU A 456 -32.38 -0.97 53.42
C LEU A 456 -31.15 -0.11 53.13
N GLU A 457 -30.00 -0.76 53.27
CA GLU A 457 -28.72 -0.30 52.74
C GLU A 457 -28.82 -0.05 51.25
N LEU A 458 -28.40 1.08 50.81
CA LEU A 458 -27.86 1.31 49.48
C LEU A 458 -27.04 2.61 49.42
N GLY A 459 -25.76 2.42 49.32
CA GLY A 459 -24.88 3.19 48.43
C GLY A 459 -24.59 4.65 48.76
N GLU A 460 -23.46 4.86 49.38
CA GLU A 460 -22.80 6.16 49.52
C GLU A 460 -22.50 6.81 48.17
N ALA A 461 -22.90 8.05 48.01
CA ALA A 461 -22.19 9.00 47.16
C ALA A 461 -22.24 10.40 47.77
N GLN A 462 -21.09 10.82 48.16
CA GLN A 462 -20.66 12.02 48.83
C GLN A 462 -21.34 13.32 48.39
N LEU A 463 -21.73 14.13 49.38
CA LEU A 463 -21.54 15.57 49.34
C LEU A 463 -21.41 16.09 50.78
N LYS A 464 -20.18 16.36 51.21
CA LYS A 464 -19.87 17.09 52.44
C LYS A 464 -20.44 18.51 52.34
N LYS A 465 -21.33 18.85 53.29
CA LYS A 465 -21.50 20.22 53.77
C LYS A 465 -21.49 20.19 55.28
N GLU A 466 -20.66 21.00 55.84
CA GLU A 466 -20.41 21.16 57.25
C GLU A 466 -21.72 21.32 58.04
N ASN A 467 -21.94 20.42 59.00
CA ASN A 467 -23.03 20.51 59.98
C ASN A 467 -22.59 21.38 61.13
N ILE A 468 -23.12 22.59 61.18
CA ILE A 468 -23.25 23.32 62.42
C ILE A 468 -24.36 22.62 63.23
N PRO A 469 -24.16 22.17 64.48
CA PRO A 469 -25.22 21.51 65.25
C PRO A 469 -26.26 22.57 65.64
N LEU A 470 -27.36 22.62 64.93
CA LEU A 470 -28.53 23.39 65.32
C LEU A 470 -29.23 22.57 66.41
N SER A 471 -29.06 22.96 67.65
CA SER A 471 -29.85 22.48 68.77
C SER A 471 -31.22 23.17 68.76
N ILE A 472 -32.25 22.44 68.31
CA ILE A 472 -33.65 22.88 68.45
C ILE A 472 -34.26 22.13 69.66
N ASP A 473 -34.93 22.85 70.57
CA ASP A 473 -35.69 22.30 71.64
C ASP A 473 -36.81 21.39 71.07
N GLU A 474 -36.93 20.18 71.60
CA GLU A 474 -37.88 19.16 71.14
C GLU A 474 -39.35 19.67 71.17
N ALA A 475 -39.74 20.53 72.10
CA ALA A 475 -41.04 21.19 72.12
C ALA A 475 -41.26 22.11 70.87
N LYS A 476 -40.25 22.80 70.44
CA LYS A 476 -40.32 23.61 69.20
C LYS A 476 -40.37 22.75 67.96
N GLU A 477 -39.63 21.65 67.89
CA GLU A 477 -39.64 20.69 66.81
C GLU A 477 -41.05 20.08 66.64
N ASN A 478 -41.63 19.58 67.69
CA ASN A 478 -42.99 19.00 67.73
C ASN A 478 -44.02 20.03 67.24
N LYS A 479 -43.92 21.30 67.66
CA LYS A 479 -44.79 22.37 67.23
C LYS A 479 -44.70 22.72 65.78
N ILE A 480 -43.49 22.59 65.17
CA ILE A 480 -43.25 22.75 63.71
C ILE A 480 -43.92 21.59 62.96
N VAL A 481 -43.72 20.36 63.41
CA VAL A 481 -44.34 19.16 62.84
C VAL A 481 -45.87 19.25 62.89
N GLU A 482 -46.46 19.56 64.03
CA GLU A 482 -47.93 19.72 64.22
C GLU A 482 -48.49 20.74 63.21
N LYS A 483 -47.88 21.90 63.13
CA LYS A 483 -48.30 22.93 62.14
C LYS A 483 -48.12 22.51 60.68
N LEU A 484 -47.07 21.74 60.38
CA LEU A 484 -46.85 21.22 59.07
C LEU A 484 -47.92 20.19 58.68
N LEU A 485 -48.26 19.26 59.59
CA LEU A 485 -49.32 18.29 59.38
C LEU A 485 -50.69 18.97 59.27
N ALA A 486 -50.95 20.07 60.03
CA ALA A 486 -52.14 20.89 59.85
C ALA A 486 -52.26 21.58 58.47
N LEU A 487 -51.14 21.88 57.80
CA LEU A 487 -51.16 22.33 56.44
C LEU A 487 -51.36 21.18 55.41
N GLU A 488 -50.89 19.98 55.76
CA GLU A 488 -51.17 18.77 54.97
C GLU A 488 -52.66 18.43 54.97
N SER A 489 -53.29 18.40 56.15
CA SER A 489 -54.71 18.07 56.28
C SER A 489 -55.59 19.05 55.51
N LYS A 490 -55.16 20.30 55.31
CA LYS A 490 -55.85 21.33 54.52
C LYS A 490 -55.49 21.30 53.04
N LEU A 491 -54.69 20.32 52.56
CA LEU A 491 -54.23 20.16 51.21
C LEU A 491 -53.48 21.40 50.68
N GLU A 492 -52.89 22.22 51.54
CA GLU A 492 -52.20 23.45 51.13
C GLU A 492 -50.95 23.16 50.34
N TYR A 493 -50.40 21.96 50.43
CA TYR A 493 -49.26 21.51 49.61
C TYR A 493 -49.59 21.42 48.11
N LEU A 494 -50.85 21.45 47.72
CA LEU A 494 -51.27 21.49 46.29
C LEU A 494 -51.02 22.84 45.66
N ASN A 495 -50.85 23.90 46.44
CA ASN A 495 -50.58 25.22 45.89
C ASN A 495 -49.19 25.29 45.25
N ALA A 496 -49.07 25.99 44.13
CA ALA A 496 -47.81 26.23 43.43
C ALA A 496 -46.79 27.00 44.29
N ASP A 497 -47.26 27.84 45.18
CA ASP A 497 -46.47 28.63 46.11
C ASP A 497 -46.01 27.90 47.37
N PHE A 498 -46.31 26.62 47.50
CA PHE A 498 -45.90 25.78 48.67
C PHE A 498 -44.39 25.53 48.61
N THR A 499 -43.65 26.56 48.91
CA THR A 499 -42.18 26.55 48.95
C THR A 499 -41.66 26.65 50.36
N LEU A 500 -40.41 26.22 50.62
CA LEU A 500 -39.79 26.28 51.93
C LEU A 500 -39.89 27.68 52.58
N PRO A 501 -39.62 28.81 51.86
CA PRO A 501 -39.80 30.15 52.46
C PRO A 501 -41.25 30.49 52.78
N TYR A 502 -42.20 30.13 51.91
CA TYR A 502 -43.63 30.37 52.11
C TYR A 502 -44.13 29.62 53.35
N VAL A 503 -43.85 28.33 53.43
CA VAL A 503 -44.29 27.47 54.54
C VAL A 503 -43.66 27.92 55.86
N ALA A 504 -42.35 28.22 55.88
CA ALA A 504 -41.66 28.72 57.07
C ALA A 504 -42.32 30.01 57.59
N LYS A 505 -42.64 30.96 56.71
CA LYS A 505 -43.32 32.18 57.08
C LYS A 505 -44.75 31.87 57.66
N LYS A 506 -45.47 30.99 57.00
CA LYS A 506 -46.85 30.64 57.40
C LYS A 506 -46.95 29.95 58.77
N ILE A 507 -46.04 29.04 59.10
CA ILE A 507 -46.01 28.38 60.42
C ILE A 507 -45.21 29.17 61.43
N LYS A 508 -44.79 30.40 61.13
CA LYS A 508 -44.02 31.30 61.98
C LYS A 508 -42.69 30.71 62.47
N THR A 509 -41.91 30.20 61.52
CA THR A 509 -40.53 29.71 61.74
C THR A 509 -39.60 30.23 60.65
N ASN A 510 -38.33 29.91 60.74
CA ASN A 510 -37.39 30.22 59.66
C ASN A 510 -37.12 29.01 58.73
N THR A 511 -36.60 29.26 57.55
CA THR A 511 -36.34 28.24 56.54
C THR A 511 -35.31 27.20 57.01
N THR A 512 -34.35 27.57 57.82
CA THR A 512 -33.30 26.69 58.35
C THR A 512 -33.89 25.67 59.32
N TYR A 513 -34.75 26.15 60.25
CA TYR A 513 -35.41 25.25 61.22
C TYR A 513 -36.41 24.33 60.51
N LEU A 514 -37.22 24.83 59.61
CA LEU A 514 -38.15 23.99 58.84
C LEU A 514 -37.42 22.93 58.02
N SER A 515 -36.35 23.30 57.32
CA SER A 515 -35.57 22.34 56.57
C SER A 515 -34.92 21.27 57.47
N TYR A 516 -34.37 21.67 58.60
CA TYR A 516 -33.80 20.76 59.59
C TYR A 516 -34.84 19.77 60.15
N VAL A 517 -36.00 20.24 60.56
CA VAL A 517 -37.08 19.42 61.09
C VAL A 517 -37.61 18.43 60.07
N VAL A 518 -37.83 18.91 58.81
CA VAL A 518 -38.29 18.02 57.73
C VAL A 518 -37.25 16.95 57.42
N ASN A 519 -35.96 17.32 57.40
CA ASN A 519 -34.92 16.34 57.15
C ASN A 519 -34.83 15.31 58.31
N LYS A 520 -34.83 15.80 59.56
CA LYS A 520 -34.71 14.95 60.75
C LYS A 520 -35.90 14.02 60.92
N ARG A 521 -37.11 14.52 60.75
CA ARG A 521 -38.37 13.76 61.06
C ARG A 521 -38.86 12.92 59.88
N PHE A 522 -38.62 13.36 58.66
CA PHE A 522 -39.11 12.68 57.42
C PHE A 522 -38.00 12.14 56.55
N GLY A 523 -36.71 12.34 56.89
CA GLY A 523 -35.56 11.81 56.14
C GLY A 523 -35.40 12.40 54.76
N LYS A 524 -36.01 13.57 54.47
CA LYS A 524 -36.12 14.13 53.12
C LYS A 524 -35.86 15.65 53.11
N SER A 525 -35.39 16.17 51.98
CA SER A 525 -35.41 17.62 51.80
C SER A 525 -36.85 18.12 51.72
N PHE A 526 -37.10 19.40 52.08
CA PHE A 526 -38.45 19.97 51.98
C PHE A 526 -39.05 19.85 50.58
N GLY A 527 -38.24 19.98 49.52
CA GLY A 527 -38.69 19.80 48.14
C GLY A 527 -39.13 18.37 47.83
N GLU A 528 -38.41 17.37 48.37
CA GLU A 528 -38.78 15.96 48.22
C GLU A 528 -40.03 15.63 49.00
N TYR A 529 -40.14 16.11 50.21
CA TYR A 529 -41.31 15.99 51.04
C TYR A 529 -42.57 16.58 50.38
N SER A 530 -42.50 17.83 49.93
CA SER A 530 -43.59 18.49 49.21
C SER A 530 -43.99 17.76 47.93
N ASN A 531 -42.99 17.33 47.15
CA ASN A 531 -43.26 16.59 45.92
C ASN A 531 -43.91 15.23 46.19
N GLU A 532 -43.51 14.54 47.24
CA GLU A 532 -44.09 13.24 47.61
C GLU A 532 -45.55 13.39 48.01
N LEU A 533 -45.91 14.38 48.82
CA LEU A 533 -47.28 14.68 49.15
C LEU A 533 -48.14 14.93 47.92
N LYS A 534 -47.66 15.76 47.03
CA LYS A 534 -48.32 16.06 45.75
C LYS A 534 -48.52 14.80 44.91
N ILE A 535 -47.48 13.96 44.81
CA ILE A 535 -47.55 12.72 44.01
C ILE A 535 -48.50 11.70 44.67
N ASN A 536 -48.45 11.53 45.98
CA ASN A 536 -49.36 10.65 46.70
C ASN A 536 -50.81 11.09 46.53
N TYR A 537 -51.10 12.40 46.55
CA TYR A 537 -52.41 12.92 46.23
C TYR A 537 -52.86 12.56 44.81
N VAL A 538 -52.00 12.74 43.83
CA VAL A 538 -52.31 12.37 42.45
C VAL A 538 -52.56 10.87 42.30
N ILE A 539 -51.77 10.01 42.96
CA ILE A 539 -51.98 8.55 42.97
C ILE A 539 -53.36 8.24 43.52
N ASN A 540 -53.69 8.84 44.63
CA ASN A 540 -55.01 8.64 45.27
C ASN A 540 -56.15 9.10 44.34
N GLU A 541 -56.07 10.30 43.77
CA GLU A 541 -57.06 10.81 42.81
C GLU A 541 -57.17 9.90 41.58
N MET A 542 -56.06 9.42 41.06
CA MET A 542 -56.08 8.48 39.92
C MET A 542 -56.76 7.15 40.29
N ILE A 543 -56.61 6.65 41.53
CA ILE A 543 -57.24 5.41 41.94
C ILE A 543 -58.75 5.60 42.20
N THR A 544 -59.17 6.69 42.82
CA THR A 544 -60.57 6.92 43.25
C THR A 544 -61.42 7.61 42.19
N ASN A 545 -60.81 8.46 41.32
CA ASN A 545 -61.54 9.32 40.38
C ASN A 545 -61.18 8.96 38.92
N HIS A 546 -62.07 8.23 38.24
CA HIS A 546 -61.89 7.82 36.87
C HIS A 546 -61.77 9.02 35.90
N MET A 547 -62.42 10.13 36.20
CA MET A 547 -62.33 11.34 35.33
C MET A 547 -60.95 12.00 35.43
N TYR A 548 -60.32 11.97 36.63
CA TYR A 548 -58.98 12.51 36.83
C TYR A 548 -57.89 11.82 35.97
N ARG A 549 -58.09 10.54 35.66
CA ARG A 549 -57.21 9.75 34.77
C ARG A 549 -57.19 10.25 33.34
N LYS A 550 -58.24 10.95 32.90
CA LYS A 550 -58.39 11.47 31.53
C LYS A 550 -57.70 12.81 31.35
N TYR A 551 -57.23 13.44 32.39
CA TYR A 551 -56.54 14.73 32.27
C TYR A 551 -55.18 14.56 31.68
N SER A 552 -54.71 15.56 30.93
CA SER A 552 -53.35 15.60 30.41
C SER A 552 -52.34 15.66 31.55
N THR A 553 -51.15 15.09 31.34
CA THR A 553 -50.06 15.20 32.31
C THR A 553 -49.74 16.63 32.72
N GLN A 554 -49.95 17.62 31.82
CA GLN A 554 -49.79 19.03 32.12
C GLN A 554 -50.90 19.54 33.06
N ALA A 555 -52.16 19.23 32.79
CA ALA A 555 -53.28 19.61 33.62
C ALA A 555 -53.18 19.00 35.04
N ILE A 556 -52.76 17.75 35.16
CA ILE A 556 -52.50 17.09 36.45
C ILE A 556 -51.36 17.79 37.19
N ALA A 557 -50.25 18.11 36.50
CA ALA A 557 -49.14 18.82 37.10
C ALA A 557 -49.56 20.18 37.66
N GLU A 558 -50.33 20.93 36.92
CA GLU A 558 -50.86 22.24 37.32
C GLU A 558 -51.81 22.14 38.48
N SER A 559 -52.71 21.15 38.49
CA SER A 559 -53.71 20.95 39.57
C SER A 559 -53.05 20.68 40.92
N VAL A 560 -51.84 20.20 40.95
CA VAL A 560 -51.08 19.91 42.18
C VAL A 560 -49.90 20.86 42.39
N GLY A 561 -49.86 21.96 41.66
CA GLY A 561 -48.90 23.03 41.86
C GLY A 561 -47.45 22.69 41.45
N PHE A 562 -47.25 21.86 40.43
CA PHE A 562 -45.93 21.71 39.77
C PHE A 562 -45.78 22.83 38.70
N LYS A 563 -44.58 23.36 38.60
CA LYS A 563 -44.25 24.41 37.59
C LYS A 563 -44.36 23.95 36.14
N ASN A 564 -44.15 22.65 35.88
CA ASN A 564 -44.24 22.07 34.53
C ASN A 564 -44.46 20.54 34.60
N ALA A 565 -45.01 19.99 33.52
CA ALA A 565 -45.30 18.56 33.39
C ALA A 565 -44.04 17.66 33.48
N VAL A 566 -42.86 18.17 33.05
CA VAL A 566 -41.62 17.39 33.03
C VAL A 566 -41.15 17.07 34.47
N SER A 567 -41.13 18.09 35.34
CA SER A 567 -40.77 17.94 36.74
C SER A 567 -41.74 17.04 37.48
N PHE A 568 -43.03 17.19 37.21
CA PHE A 568 -44.08 16.32 37.74
C PHE A 568 -43.87 14.87 37.28
N ALA A 569 -43.77 14.62 35.99
CA ALA A 569 -43.60 13.27 35.44
C ALA A 569 -42.35 12.56 36.00
N LYS A 570 -41.23 13.33 36.17
CA LYS A 570 -40.00 12.80 36.79
C LYS A 570 -40.22 12.38 38.25
N SER A 571 -40.89 13.22 39.02
CA SER A 571 -41.21 12.92 40.44
C SER A 571 -42.20 11.76 40.55
N PHE A 572 -43.21 11.72 39.70
CA PHE A 572 -44.21 10.66 39.64
C PHE A 572 -43.53 9.32 39.28
N ARG A 573 -42.66 9.30 38.26
CA ARG A 573 -41.94 8.10 37.88
C ARG A 573 -40.95 7.63 38.96
N LYS A 574 -40.31 8.54 39.67
CA LYS A 574 -39.44 8.21 40.82
C LYS A 574 -40.23 7.45 41.88
N ARG A 575 -41.46 7.84 42.15
CA ARG A 575 -42.35 7.21 43.18
C ARG A 575 -42.96 5.91 42.67
N THR A 576 -43.54 5.89 41.48
CA THR A 576 -44.38 4.77 40.97
C THR A 576 -43.61 3.80 40.07
N GLY A 577 -42.47 4.19 39.51
CA GLY A 577 -41.71 3.42 38.54
C GLY A 577 -42.16 3.61 37.08
N VAL A 578 -43.33 4.18 36.83
CA VAL A 578 -43.93 4.37 35.51
C VAL A 578 -44.32 5.83 35.27
N SER A 579 -44.62 6.22 34.02
CA SER A 579 -45.11 7.55 33.73
C SER A 579 -46.57 7.75 34.21
N PRO A 580 -47.04 8.99 34.44
CA PRO A 580 -48.41 9.26 34.80
C PRO A 580 -49.44 8.64 33.86
N ALA A 581 -49.21 8.72 32.55
CA ALA A 581 -50.08 8.12 31.53
C ALA A 581 -50.09 6.60 31.59
N GLN A 582 -48.91 5.97 31.79
CA GLN A 582 -48.84 4.51 31.98
C GLN A 582 -49.54 4.06 33.26
N PHE A 583 -49.46 4.83 34.35
CA PHE A 583 -50.16 4.55 35.60
C PHE A 583 -51.65 4.65 35.40
N ALA A 584 -52.16 5.72 34.81
CA ALA A 584 -53.59 5.92 34.53
C ALA A 584 -54.19 4.81 33.65
N ASN A 585 -53.43 4.27 32.71
CA ASN A 585 -53.88 3.19 31.82
C ASN A 585 -53.87 1.80 32.46
N ASN A 586 -53.23 1.62 33.61
CA ASN A 586 -53.13 0.32 34.30
C ASN A 586 -53.97 0.21 35.58
N ILE A 587 -54.75 1.27 35.89
CA ILE A 587 -55.77 1.27 36.95
C ILE A 587 -57.13 1.16 36.29
#